data_3b6953bf323e82b848680adf6fcc78f0
#
_entry.id   3b6953bf323e82b848680adf6fcc78f0
#
_cell.length_a   1.000
_cell.length_b   1.000
_cell.length_c   1.000
_cell.angle_alpha   90.00
_cell.angle_beta   90.00
_cell.angle_gamma   90.00
#
_symmetry.space_group_name_H-M   'P 1'
#
loop_
_entity.id
_entity.type
_entity.pdbx_description
1 polymer ?
#
loop_
_entity_poly.entity_id
_entity_poly.type
_entity_poly.pdbx_seq_one_letter_code
_entity_poly.pdbx_strand_id
1 'polypeptide(L)'
;MSEYLIIIAAENERGLTGAEEQHCIEEYGKWAKKLGSIHQIARRLSTDPGALVPGKRLTTDGPFIEAKELIAGFVLITAKDLIEANDIASSCPLNQYFHLYVKAVN
;
A
#
# COMPACT_ATOMS: atom_id res chain seq x y z
N MET A 1 -14.18 -5.14 -15.74
CA MET A 1 -13.44 -4.97 -14.47
C MET A 1 -12.15 -4.24 -14.74
N SER A 2 -11.83 -3.29 -13.92
CA SER A 2 -10.61 -2.51 -14.04
C SER A 2 -9.64 -2.88 -12.93
N GLU A 3 -8.37 -2.55 -13.14
CA GLU A 3 -7.36 -2.78 -12.13
C GLU A 3 -7.18 -1.54 -11.25
N TYR A 4 -6.94 -1.78 -9.98
CA TYR A 4 -6.65 -0.74 -8.99
C TYR A 4 -5.46 -1.16 -8.16
N LEU A 5 -4.61 -0.19 -7.85
CA LEU A 5 -3.45 -0.42 -7.02
C LEU A 5 -3.72 0.13 -5.62
N ILE A 6 -3.53 -0.72 -4.61
CA ILE A 6 -3.57 -0.30 -3.22
C ILE A 6 -2.12 -0.11 -2.79
N ILE A 7 -1.75 1.12 -2.46
CA ILE A 7 -0.41 1.46 -2.00
C ILE A 7 -0.44 1.49 -0.48
N ILE A 8 0.44 0.72 0.14
CA ILE A 8 0.54 0.59 1.58
C ILE A 8 1.68 1.49 2.05
N ALA A 9 1.35 2.49 2.86
CA ALA A 9 2.33 3.47 3.33
C ALA A 9 2.42 3.50 4.85
N ALA A 10 3.64 3.47 5.37
CA ALA A 10 3.92 3.58 6.80
C ALA A 10 4.19 5.04 7.15
N GLU A 11 3.74 5.48 8.32
CA GLU A 11 3.97 6.86 8.79
C GLU A 11 5.42 7.12 9.18
N ASN A 12 6.14 6.08 9.59
CA ASN A 12 7.52 6.21 10.06
C ASN A 12 8.27 4.89 9.89
N GLU A 13 9.55 4.92 10.20
CA GLU A 13 10.44 3.77 10.07
C GLU A 13 10.32 2.74 11.19
N ARG A 14 9.48 3.01 12.17
CA ARG A 14 9.36 2.19 13.37
C ARG A 14 9.05 0.72 13.08
N GLY A 15 8.28 0.46 12.05
CA GLY A 15 7.84 -0.89 11.74
C GLY A 15 6.85 -1.44 12.76
N LEU A 16 6.49 -2.69 12.60
CA LEU A 16 5.58 -3.40 13.48
C LEU A 16 6.37 -4.22 14.51
N THR A 17 5.78 -4.41 15.69
CA THR A 17 6.32 -5.39 16.64
C THR A 17 6.17 -6.80 16.06
N GLY A 18 6.89 -7.77 16.60
CA GLY A 18 6.77 -9.15 16.15
C GLY A 18 5.34 -9.68 16.21
N ALA A 19 4.62 -9.35 17.29
CA ALA A 19 3.22 -9.76 17.47
C ALA A 19 2.29 -9.08 16.46
N GLU A 20 2.49 -7.79 16.23
CA GLU A 20 1.72 -7.04 15.23
C GLU A 20 1.96 -7.56 13.82
N GLU A 21 3.20 -7.85 13.48
CA GLU A 21 3.57 -8.40 12.17
C GLU A 21 2.92 -9.77 11.96
N GLN A 22 2.99 -10.65 12.96
CA GLN A 22 2.38 -11.96 12.89
C GLN A 22 0.86 -11.86 12.70
N HIS A 23 0.22 -10.98 13.43
CA HIS A 23 -1.22 -10.74 13.31
C HIS A 23 -1.58 -10.23 11.91
N CYS A 24 -0.79 -9.29 11.37
CA CYS A 24 -0.99 -8.77 10.02
C CYS A 24 -0.87 -9.86 8.97
N ILE A 25 0.14 -10.71 9.07
CA ILE A 25 0.35 -11.81 8.11
C ILE A 25 -0.83 -12.75 8.12
N GLU A 26 -1.31 -13.14 9.29
CA GLU A 26 -2.44 -14.05 9.42
C GLU A 26 -3.74 -13.46 8.89
N GLU A 27 -4.05 -12.23 9.28
CA GLU A 27 -5.27 -11.58 8.85
C GLU A 27 -5.25 -11.23 7.37
N TYR A 28 -4.10 -10.78 6.86
CA TYR A 28 -3.92 -10.51 5.44
C TYR A 28 -4.14 -11.78 4.60
N GLY A 29 -3.58 -12.90 5.05
CA GLY A 29 -3.76 -14.18 4.37
C GLY A 29 -5.23 -14.57 4.24
N LYS A 30 -6.01 -14.38 5.30
CA LYS A 30 -7.45 -14.64 5.28
C LYS A 30 -8.17 -13.71 4.32
N TRP A 31 -7.83 -12.44 4.34
CA TRP A 31 -8.43 -11.43 3.47
C TRP A 31 -8.14 -11.72 1.99
N ALA A 32 -6.88 -12.00 1.66
CA ALA A 32 -6.46 -12.32 0.30
C ALA A 32 -7.17 -13.58 -0.22
N LYS A 33 -7.28 -14.59 0.63
CA LYS A 33 -7.96 -15.83 0.28
C LYS A 33 -9.45 -15.60 0.03
N LYS A 34 -10.06 -14.74 0.84
CA LYS A 34 -11.49 -14.40 0.68
C LYS A 34 -11.73 -13.65 -0.63
N LEU A 35 -10.81 -12.79 -1.05
CA LEU A 35 -10.93 -12.07 -2.32
C LEU A 35 -10.77 -12.99 -3.54
N GLY A 36 -9.99 -14.06 -3.39
CA GLY A 36 -9.77 -15.00 -4.49
C GLY A 36 -9.15 -14.33 -5.71
N SER A 37 -9.81 -14.43 -6.86
CA SER A 37 -9.30 -13.88 -8.12
C SER A 37 -9.26 -12.35 -8.19
N ILE A 38 -9.94 -11.67 -7.28
CA ILE A 38 -9.86 -10.20 -7.19
C ILE A 38 -8.45 -9.77 -6.79
N HIS A 39 -7.81 -10.52 -5.91
CA HIS A 39 -6.44 -10.28 -5.48
C HIS A 39 -5.49 -10.82 -6.55
N GLN A 40 -4.82 -9.91 -7.26
CA GLN A 40 -3.96 -10.29 -8.38
C GLN A 40 -2.51 -10.48 -7.96
N ILE A 41 -1.90 -9.44 -7.46
CA ILE A 41 -0.48 -9.43 -7.09
C ILE A 41 -0.33 -8.61 -5.82
N ALA A 42 0.56 -9.03 -4.95
CA ALA A 42 0.97 -8.25 -3.80
C ALA A 42 2.46 -8.41 -3.60
N ARG A 43 3.12 -7.34 -3.16
CA ARG A 43 4.54 -7.37 -2.84
C ARG A 43 4.79 -6.52 -1.60
N ARG A 44 5.57 -7.08 -0.70
CA ARG A 44 6.08 -6.35 0.45
C ARG A 44 7.41 -5.72 0.05
N LEU A 45 7.58 -4.46 0.41
CA LEU A 45 8.82 -3.73 0.14
C LEU A 45 9.67 -3.66 1.40
N SER A 46 10.97 -3.45 1.23
CA SER A 46 11.88 -3.34 2.35
C SER A 46 11.55 -2.09 3.19
N THR A 47 12.01 -2.10 4.44
CA THR A 47 11.83 -0.98 5.35
C THR A 47 12.80 0.17 5.08
N ASP A 48 13.77 -0.04 4.19
CA ASP A 48 14.70 1.02 3.80
C ASP A 48 13.96 2.11 3.03
N PRO A 49 14.36 3.38 3.17
CA PRO A 49 13.69 4.47 2.48
C PRO A 49 13.83 4.44 0.96
N GLY A 50 14.75 3.63 0.45
CA GLY A 50 14.99 3.53 -0.99
C GLY A 50 15.79 4.72 -1.52
N ALA A 51 15.71 4.92 -2.82
CA ALA A 51 16.44 5.99 -3.48
C ALA A 51 15.47 6.87 -4.27
N LEU A 52 15.65 8.18 -4.15
CA LEU A 52 14.90 9.14 -4.93
C LEU A 52 15.67 9.46 -6.22
N VAL A 53 14.98 9.34 -7.33
CA VAL A 53 15.47 9.85 -8.61
C VAL A 53 14.65 11.09 -8.93
N PRO A 54 15.21 12.28 -8.78
CA PRO A 54 14.45 13.51 -8.97
C PRO A 54 14.06 13.71 -10.43
N GLY A 55 12.90 14.28 -10.64
CA GLY A 55 12.44 14.64 -11.98
C GLY A 55 13.30 15.79 -12.53
N LYS A 56 13.74 15.67 -13.78
CA LYS A 56 14.69 16.63 -14.38
C LYS A 56 14.13 18.04 -14.55
N ARG A 57 12.80 18.15 -14.59
CA ARG A 57 12.14 19.45 -14.79
C ARG A 57 11.52 20.02 -13.52
N LEU A 58 11.64 19.30 -12.41
CA LEU A 58 11.09 19.75 -11.14
C LEU A 58 12.16 20.57 -10.42
N THR A 59 11.74 21.71 -9.85
CA THR A 59 12.64 22.53 -9.07
C THR A 59 12.92 21.85 -7.74
N THR A 60 14.18 21.86 -7.35
CA THR A 60 14.62 21.33 -6.06
C THR A 60 14.73 22.43 -5.00
N ASP A 61 14.38 23.66 -5.35
CA ASP A 61 14.51 24.83 -4.48
C ASP A 61 13.30 25.03 -3.56
N GLY A 62 12.35 24.13 -3.61
CA GLY A 62 11.20 24.19 -2.74
C GLY A 62 11.52 23.66 -1.34
N PRO A 63 10.58 23.86 -0.39
CA PRO A 63 10.73 23.26 0.92
C PRO A 63 10.91 21.76 0.75
N PHE A 64 11.78 21.20 1.55
CA PHE A 64 12.02 19.78 1.58
C PHE A 64 10.70 19.04 1.60
N ILE A 65 10.44 18.22 0.58
CA ILE A 65 9.43 17.20 0.71
C ILE A 65 10.02 16.16 1.66
N GLU A 66 9.77 16.34 2.92
CA GLU A 66 10.00 15.26 3.86
C GLU A 66 9.00 14.18 3.52
N ALA A 67 9.43 13.22 2.74
CA ALA A 67 8.65 12.01 2.54
C ALA A 67 8.65 11.27 3.88
N LYS A 68 7.72 11.64 4.75
CA LYS A 68 7.55 10.99 6.04
C LYS A 68 6.84 9.65 5.91
N GLU A 69 6.24 9.41 4.76
CA GLU A 69 5.58 8.15 4.49
C GLU A 69 6.49 7.25 3.68
N LEU A 70 6.71 6.06 4.20
CA LEU A 70 7.47 5.03 3.51
C LEU A 70 6.49 4.07 2.86
N ILE A 71 6.71 3.80 1.58
CA ILE A 71 5.88 2.82 0.89
C ILE A 71 6.34 1.43 1.34
N ALA A 72 5.44 0.74 2.04
CA ALA A 72 5.74 -0.57 2.62
C ALA A 72 5.36 -1.73 1.71
N GLY A 73 4.54 -1.47 0.70
CA GLY A 73 4.12 -2.51 -0.22
C GLY A 73 2.99 -2.05 -1.12
N PHE A 74 2.50 -2.97 -1.91
CA PHE A 74 1.35 -2.71 -2.78
C PHE A 74 0.56 -3.98 -3.02
N VAL A 75 -0.72 -3.80 -3.36
CA VAL A 75 -1.62 -4.87 -3.76
C VAL A 75 -2.34 -4.44 -5.02
N LEU A 76 -2.31 -5.27 -6.04
CA LEU A 76 -3.07 -5.06 -7.27
C LEU A 76 -4.37 -5.86 -7.17
N ILE A 77 -5.49 -5.19 -7.34
CA ILE A 77 -6.82 -5.80 -7.30
C ILE A 77 -7.60 -5.46 -8.57
N THR A 78 -8.68 -6.21 -8.80
CA THR A 78 -9.67 -5.85 -9.82
C THR A 78 -10.96 -5.42 -9.13
N ALA A 79 -11.63 -4.42 -9.70
CA ALA A 79 -12.91 -3.96 -9.21
C ALA A 79 -13.67 -3.31 -10.38
N LYS A 80 -14.98 -3.17 -10.23
CA LYS A 80 -15.78 -2.56 -11.30
C LYS A 80 -15.60 -1.04 -11.36
N ASP A 81 -15.33 -0.40 -10.24
CA ASP A 81 -15.14 1.05 -10.15
C ASP A 81 -14.34 1.40 -8.90
N LEU A 82 -14.03 2.69 -8.74
CA LEU A 82 -13.26 3.17 -7.60
C LEU A 82 -13.98 2.97 -6.28
N ILE A 83 -15.29 3.07 -6.27
CA ILE A 83 -16.09 2.87 -5.04
C ILE A 83 -15.90 1.45 -4.52
N GLU A 84 -16.03 0.46 -5.40
CA GLU A 84 -15.79 -0.93 -5.03
C GLU A 84 -14.35 -1.18 -4.61
N ALA A 85 -13.37 -0.61 -5.34
CA ALA A 85 -11.96 -0.73 -4.98
C ALA A 85 -11.69 -0.15 -3.59
N ASN A 86 -12.30 0.99 -3.28
CA ASN A 86 -12.17 1.61 -1.98
C ASN A 86 -12.78 0.75 -0.87
N ASP A 87 -13.94 0.14 -1.13
CA ASP A 87 -14.56 -0.78 -0.18
C ASP A 87 -13.67 -1.99 0.10
N ILE A 88 -13.05 -2.54 -0.95
CA ILE A 88 -12.12 -3.66 -0.82
C ILE A 88 -10.93 -3.25 0.04
N ALA A 89 -10.33 -2.09 -0.24
CA ALA A 89 -9.20 -1.58 0.54
C ALA A 89 -9.58 -1.32 2.00
N SER A 90 -10.79 -0.81 2.24
CA SER A 90 -11.28 -0.54 3.60
C SER A 90 -11.42 -1.83 4.43
N SER A 91 -11.63 -2.95 3.77
CA SER A 91 -11.72 -4.26 4.44
C SER A 91 -10.34 -4.88 4.69
N CYS A 92 -9.27 -4.29 4.14
CA CYS A 92 -7.93 -4.84 4.28
C CYS A 92 -7.43 -4.66 5.72
N PRO A 93 -7.00 -5.74 6.39
CA PRO A 93 -6.55 -5.64 7.78
C PRO A 93 -5.30 -4.80 7.99
N LEU A 94 -4.55 -4.51 6.93
CA LEU A 94 -3.38 -3.64 7.02
C LEU A 94 -3.73 -2.19 7.37
N ASN A 95 -5.00 -1.78 7.22
CA ASN A 95 -5.42 -0.43 7.55
C ASN A 95 -5.33 -0.10 9.04
N GLN A 96 -5.12 -1.09 9.90
CA GLN A 96 -4.90 -0.88 11.33
C GLN A 96 -3.55 -0.22 11.62
N TYR A 97 -2.57 -0.43 10.74
CA TYR A 97 -1.20 -0.01 11.00
C TYR A 97 -0.61 0.88 9.90
N PHE A 98 -1.28 0.96 8.76
CA PHE A 98 -0.78 1.66 7.57
C PHE A 98 -1.87 2.54 6.96
N HIS A 99 -1.43 3.53 6.21
CA HIS A 99 -2.32 4.26 5.32
C HIS A 99 -2.42 3.50 4.02
N LEU A 100 -3.60 3.43 3.45
CA LEU A 100 -3.83 2.75 2.19
C LEU A 100 -4.33 3.78 1.16
N TYR A 101 -3.64 3.86 0.02
CA TYR A 101 -4.05 4.70 -1.09
C TYR A 101 -4.54 3.81 -2.22
N VAL A 102 -5.69 4.15 -2.77
CA VAL A 102 -6.29 3.38 -3.86
C VAL A 102 -6.23 4.22 -5.12
N LYS A 103 -5.62 3.68 -6.16
CA LYS A 103 -5.43 4.39 -7.41
C LYS A 103 -5.74 3.48 -8.60
N ALA A 104 -6.46 4.03 -9.58
CA ALA A 104 -6.76 3.29 -10.79
C ALA A 104 -5.49 3.06 -11.61
N VAL A 105 -5.39 1.90 -12.22
CA VAL A 105 -4.31 1.54 -13.13
C VAL A 105 -4.82 1.76 -14.55
N ASN A 106 -4.09 2.51 -15.32
CA ASN A 106 -4.46 2.76 -16.71
C ASN A 106 -4.12 1.59 -17.61
#